data_779003e61afa782755f0c8d8b1c8a86b
#
_entry.id   779003e61afa782755f0c8d8b1c8a86b
#
_cell.length_a   1.000
_cell.length_b   1.000
_cell.length_c   1.000
_cell.angle_alpha   90.00
_cell.angle_beta   90.00
_cell.angle_gamma   90.00
#
_symmetry.space_group_name_H-M   'P 1'
#
loop_
_entity.id
_entity.type
_entity.pdbx_description
1 polymer ?
#
loop_
_entity_poly.entity_id
_entity_poly.type
_entity_poly.pdbx_seq_one_letter_code
_entity_poly.pdbx_strand_id
1 'polypeptide(L)'
;VKAVEAADEGEVRARQIELLEMRQREGVQSALDKAQAYRERVHIISGGARKAHDVVVLPLDGASIGAAIDVAALETAQGELVRHVAAYERTLDRVATGVAIFGPDQQLTFFNEAYRKLWQLDADWLATKPADGEIIDRLRELSRLPEVVNYRDWKTKILAGYKTGTEYEDWWHLLDGRTIHVVSAQRPDGGLTYLYDDATERFALESRYNAMIDAQRETLDSLKEGVA
;
A
#
# COMPACT_ATOMS: atom_id res chain seq x y z
N VAL A 1 -20.27 -25.89 10.14
CA VAL A 1 -20.49 -25.68 11.59
C VAL A 1 -20.89 -27.03 12.18
N LYS A 2 -19.98 -27.72 12.90
CA LYS A 2 -20.36 -28.87 13.71
C LYS A 2 -20.76 -28.29 15.08
N ALA A 3 -22.05 -28.28 15.35
CA ALA A 3 -22.55 -28.04 16.69
C ALA A 3 -22.08 -29.20 17.60
N VAL A 4 -21.40 -28.89 18.67
CA VAL A 4 -21.10 -29.86 19.72
C VAL A 4 -22.26 -29.75 20.71
N GLU A 5 -23.19 -30.68 20.61
CA GLU A 5 -24.21 -30.87 21.62
C GLU A 5 -23.62 -31.71 22.75
N ALA A 6 -23.47 -31.15 23.91
CA ALA A 6 -23.12 -31.83 25.15
C ALA A 6 -24.28 -31.66 26.14
N ALA A 7 -24.70 -32.76 26.75
CA ALA A 7 -25.85 -32.75 27.66
C ALA A 7 -25.53 -32.08 28.99
N ASP A 8 -24.26 -32.09 29.41
CA ASP A 8 -23.78 -31.46 30.62
C ASP A 8 -22.26 -31.15 30.58
N GLU A 9 -21.77 -30.46 31.61
CA GLU A 9 -20.35 -30.09 31.78
C GLU A 9 -19.44 -31.33 31.92
N GLY A 10 -19.94 -32.42 32.46
CA GLY A 10 -19.21 -33.69 32.60
C GLY A 10 -18.90 -34.32 31.23
N GLU A 11 -19.85 -34.24 30.30
CA GLU A 11 -19.67 -34.75 28.92
C GLU A 11 -18.66 -33.88 28.15
N VAL A 12 -18.65 -32.57 28.35
CA VAL A 12 -17.63 -31.69 27.75
C VAL A 12 -16.24 -32.03 28.24
N ARG A 13 -16.08 -32.30 29.54
CA ARG A 13 -14.82 -32.76 30.14
C ARG A 13 -14.40 -34.15 29.65
N ALA A 14 -15.34 -35.08 29.56
CA ALA A 14 -15.07 -36.44 29.08
C ALA A 14 -14.59 -36.48 27.64
N ARG A 15 -15.02 -35.52 26.81
CA ARG A 15 -14.57 -35.37 25.41
C ARG A 15 -13.27 -34.58 25.28
N GLN A 16 -12.63 -34.16 26.37
CA GLN A 16 -11.39 -33.36 26.39
C GLN A 16 -11.50 -32.06 25.54
N ILE A 17 -12.69 -31.44 25.58
CA ILE A 17 -12.90 -30.16 24.93
C ILE A 17 -12.52 -29.06 25.92
N GLU A 18 -11.26 -28.63 25.91
CA GLU A 18 -10.82 -27.44 26.65
C GLU A 18 -11.20 -26.18 25.87
N LEU A 19 -12.41 -25.69 26.12
CA LEU A 19 -12.93 -24.54 25.38
C LEU A 19 -12.34 -23.19 25.85
N LEU A 20 -12.03 -23.06 27.14
CA LEU A 20 -11.56 -21.80 27.70
C LEU A 20 -10.51 -22.03 28.80
N GLU A 21 -9.45 -21.24 28.82
CA GLU A 21 -8.48 -21.17 29.90
C GLU A 21 -9.11 -20.52 31.17
N MET A 22 -8.49 -20.70 32.36
CA MET A 22 -9.02 -20.21 33.65
C MET A 22 -9.34 -18.70 33.59
N ARG A 23 -8.43 -17.88 33.04
CA ARG A 23 -8.62 -16.43 32.90
C ARG A 23 -9.86 -16.05 32.09
N GLN A 24 -10.13 -16.79 31.03
CA GLN A 24 -11.29 -16.54 30.17
C GLN A 24 -12.59 -16.97 30.84
N ARG A 25 -12.57 -18.05 31.62
CA ARG A 25 -13.72 -18.46 32.47
C ARG A 25 -14.07 -17.41 33.48
N GLU A 26 -13.08 -16.82 34.13
CA GLU A 26 -13.28 -15.69 35.07
C GLU A 26 -13.86 -14.47 34.35
N GLY A 27 -13.37 -14.16 33.12
CA GLY A 27 -13.92 -13.10 32.30
C GLY A 27 -15.39 -13.32 31.92
N VAL A 28 -15.74 -14.54 31.51
CA VAL A 28 -17.13 -14.94 31.23
C VAL A 28 -17.98 -14.78 32.46
N GLN A 29 -17.56 -15.31 33.63
CA GLN A 29 -18.31 -15.21 34.87
C GLN A 29 -18.52 -13.74 35.27
N SER A 30 -17.50 -12.92 35.24
CA SER A 30 -17.61 -11.49 35.54
C SER A 30 -18.54 -10.73 34.57
N ALA A 31 -18.60 -11.12 33.31
CA ALA A 31 -19.53 -10.52 32.35
C ALA A 31 -20.99 -10.96 32.64
N LEU A 32 -21.20 -12.23 32.97
CA LEU A 32 -22.50 -12.77 33.32
C LEU A 32 -23.04 -12.14 34.59
N ASP A 33 -22.21 -11.96 35.63
CA ASP A 33 -22.59 -11.32 36.90
C ASP A 33 -23.03 -9.86 36.67
N LYS A 34 -22.53 -9.20 35.63
CA LYS A 34 -22.90 -7.83 35.23
C LYS A 34 -24.02 -7.78 34.20
N ALA A 35 -24.60 -8.92 33.82
CA ALA A 35 -25.57 -9.07 32.75
C ALA A 35 -25.08 -8.48 31.42
N GLN A 36 -23.79 -8.66 31.12
CA GLN A 36 -23.14 -8.17 29.89
C GLN A 36 -22.73 -9.33 28.99
N ALA A 37 -22.69 -9.08 27.67
CA ALA A 37 -22.14 -10.03 26.71
C ALA A 37 -20.63 -10.12 26.87
N TYR A 38 -20.09 -11.33 26.94
CA TYR A 38 -18.66 -11.60 26.82
C TYR A 38 -18.33 -11.85 25.34
N ARG A 39 -17.26 -11.22 24.84
CA ARG A 39 -16.73 -11.44 23.49
C ARG A 39 -15.23 -11.37 23.53
N GLU A 40 -14.57 -12.46 23.12
CA GLU A 40 -13.11 -12.51 23.04
C GLU A 40 -12.67 -13.50 21.96
N ARG A 41 -11.55 -13.18 21.28
CA ARG A 41 -10.87 -14.15 20.43
C ARG A 41 -9.93 -14.97 21.28
N VAL A 42 -10.12 -16.28 21.28
CA VAL A 42 -9.36 -17.23 22.10
C VAL A 42 -8.75 -18.33 21.22
N HIS A 43 -7.65 -18.89 21.68
CA HIS A 43 -7.07 -20.07 21.03
C HIS A 43 -7.49 -21.31 21.80
N ILE A 44 -8.27 -22.15 21.16
CA ILE A 44 -8.81 -23.38 21.72
C ILE A 44 -8.04 -24.57 21.14
N ILE A 45 -7.70 -25.55 21.99
CA ILE A 45 -7.13 -26.82 21.51
C ILE A 45 -8.29 -27.71 21.09
N SER A 46 -8.40 -27.97 19.79
CA SER A 46 -9.43 -28.86 19.22
C SER A 46 -8.77 -29.86 18.28
N GLY A 47 -8.99 -31.15 18.54
CA GLY A 47 -8.40 -32.23 17.74
C GLY A 47 -6.86 -32.25 17.78
N GLY A 48 -6.25 -31.82 18.89
CA GLY A 48 -4.78 -31.76 19.06
C GLY A 48 -4.10 -30.56 18.41
N ALA A 49 -4.85 -29.62 17.79
CA ALA A 49 -4.35 -28.41 17.20
C ALA A 49 -4.90 -27.17 17.92
N ARG A 50 -4.03 -26.16 18.14
CA ARG A 50 -4.42 -24.85 18.68
C ARG A 50 -5.02 -24.02 17.57
N LYS A 51 -6.30 -23.66 17.67
CA LYS A 51 -7.07 -22.92 16.68
C LYS A 51 -7.70 -21.68 17.27
N ALA A 52 -7.71 -20.58 16.50
CA ALA A 52 -8.38 -19.35 16.87
C ALA A 52 -9.91 -19.50 16.77
N HIS A 53 -10.62 -19.09 17.83
CA HIS A 53 -12.09 -19.05 17.86
C HIS A 53 -12.55 -17.70 18.40
N ASP A 54 -13.57 -17.13 17.77
CA ASP A 54 -14.31 -16.02 18.33
C ASP A 54 -15.40 -16.58 19.26
N VAL A 55 -15.23 -16.34 20.55
CA VAL A 55 -16.17 -16.79 21.59
C VAL A 55 -17.10 -15.65 21.97
N VAL A 56 -18.40 -15.93 21.98
CA VAL A 56 -19.44 -15.02 22.43
C VAL A 56 -20.29 -15.73 23.47
N VAL A 57 -20.47 -15.13 24.64
CA VAL A 57 -21.39 -15.63 25.67
C VAL A 57 -22.38 -14.51 26.03
N LEU A 58 -23.66 -14.83 25.95
CA LEU A 58 -24.76 -13.91 26.24
C LEU A 58 -25.48 -14.34 27.50
N PRO A 59 -25.75 -13.43 28.47
CA PRO A 59 -26.60 -13.73 29.60
C PRO A 59 -28.06 -13.84 29.16
N LEU A 60 -28.77 -14.79 29.76
CA LEU A 60 -30.22 -14.98 29.68
C LEU A 60 -30.79 -15.04 31.10
N ASP A 61 -32.10 -14.89 31.27
CA ASP A 61 -32.74 -15.02 32.55
C ASP A 61 -32.56 -16.43 33.12
N GLY A 62 -31.68 -16.56 34.14
CA GLY A 62 -31.37 -17.84 34.79
C GLY A 62 -30.48 -18.80 34.01
N ALA A 63 -29.91 -18.37 32.87
CA ALA A 63 -29.05 -19.19 32.01
C ALA A 63 -28.03 -18.33 31.24
N SER A 64 -27.18 -18.96 30.45
CA SER A 64 -26.35 -18.29 29.44
C SER A 64 -26.30 -19.12 28.18
N ILE A 65 -26.09 -18.44 27.03
CA ILE A 65 -25.83 -19.09 25.74
C ILE A 65 -24.47 -18.68 25.25
N GLY A 66 -23.66 -19.65 24.85
CA GLY A 66 -22.32 -19.43 24.29
C GLY A 66 -22.18 -20.02 22.91
N ALA A 67 -21.42 -19.35 22.08
CA ALA A 67 -20.98 -19.83 20.76
C ALA A 67 -19.49 -19.61 20.59
N ALA A 68 -18.80 -20.57 19.97
CA ALA A 68 -17.41 -20.47 19.56
C ALA A 68 -17.34 -20.71 18.04
N ILE A 69 -16.86 -19.71 17.31
CA ILE A 69 -16.75 -19.78 15.85
C ILE A 69 -15.28 -19.97 15.50
N ASP A 70 -14.96 -21.07 14.81
CA ASP A 70 -13.59 -21.32 14.30
C ASP A 70 -13.24 -20.24 13.25
N VAL A 71 -12.26 -19.41 13.56
CA VAL A 71 -11.76 -18.34 12.70
C VAL A 71 -10.30 -18.58 12.27
N ALA A 72 -9.78 -19.78 12.47
CA ALA A 72 -8.38 -20.12 12.18
C ALA A 72 -8.03 -19.91 10.69
N ALA A 73 -8.93 -20.26 9.78
CA ALA A 73 -8.73 -20.03 8.36
C ALA A 73 -8.70 -18.53 8.02
N LEU A 74 -9.55 -17.73 8.65
CA LEU A 74 -9.57 -16.27 8.48
C LEU A 74 -8.28 -15.65 9.00
N GLU A 75 -7.84 -16.04 10.19
CA GLU A 75 -6.59 -15.54 10.79
C GLU A 75 -5.37 -15.89 9.93
N THR A 76 -5.33 -17.14 9.43
CA THR A 76 -4.27 -17.57 8.51
C THR A 76 -4.26 -16.73 7.24
N ALA A 77 -5.41 -16.56 6.59
CA ALA A 77 -5.54 -15.77 5.36
C ALA A 77 -5.15 -14.30 5.58
N GLN A 78 -5.55 -13.70 6.70
CA GLN A 78 -5.15 -12.35 7.08
C GLN A 78 -3.63 -12.25 7.30
N GLY A 79 -3.04 -13.22 8.00
CA GLY A 79 -1.59 -13.28 8.22
C GLY A 79 -0.80 -13.47 6.92
N GLU A 80 -1.32 -14.26 5.98
CA GLU A 80 -0.73 -14.42 4.65
C GLU A 80 -0.81 -13.12 3.85
N LEU A 81 -1.96 -12.46 3.85
CA LEU A 81 -2.14 -11.18 3.16
C LEU A 81 -1.13 -10.13 3.68
N VAL A 82 -1.00 -9.99 5.00
CA VAL A 82 -0.03 -9.05 5.61
C VAL A 82 1.40 -9.39 5.17
N ARG A 83 1.77 -10.68 5.17
CA ARG A 83 3.11 -11.12 4.71
C ARG A 83 3.33 -10.83 3.23
N HIS A 84 2.33 -11.05 2.39
CA HIS A 84 2.42 -10.77 0.95
C HIS A 84 2.58 -9.27 0.70
N VAL A 85 1.77 -8.42 1.34
CA VAL A 85 1.89 -6.96 1.23
C VAL A 85 3.29 -6.50 1.64
N ALA A 86 3.79 -6.93 2.80
CA ALA A 86 5.13 -6.58 3.26
C ALA A 86 6.26 -7.10 2.34
N ALA A 87 6.05 -8.23 1.65
CA ALA A 87 7.00 -8.74 0.67
C ALA A 87 7.01 -7.89 -0.61
N TYR A 88 5.84 -7.47 -1.09
CA TYR A 88 5.74 -6.55 -2.24
C TYR A 88 6.36 -5.19 -1.95
N GLU A 89 6.10 -4.61 -0.78
CA GLU A 89 6.72 -3.34 -0.34
C GLU A 89 8.24 -3.42 -0.38
N ARG A 90 8.85 -4.47 0.21
CA ARG A 90 10.31 -4.67 0.17
C ARG A 90 10.87 -4.85 -1.24
N THR A 91 10.08 -5.42 -2.14
CA THR A 91 10.50 -5.58 -3.54
C THR A 91 10.47 -4.24 -4.26
N LEU A 92 9.43 -3.44 -4.04
CA LEU A 92 9.29 -2.10 -4.59
C LEU A 92 10.37 -1.14 -4.07
N ASP A 93 10.82 -1.29 -2.82
CA ASP A 93 11.92 -0.49 -2.27
C ASP A 93 13.30 -0.76 -2.92
N ARG A 94 13.45 -1.87 -3.64
CA ARG A 94 14.69 -2.21 -4.37
C ARG A 94 14.69 -1.70 -5.82
N VAL A 95 13.56 -1.22 -6.31
CA VAL A 95 13.45 -0.66 -7.66
C VAL A 95 13.93 0.79 -7.62
N ALA A 96 14.73 1.17 -8.61
CA ALA A 96 15.22 2.55 -8.75
C ALA A 96 14.10 3.55 -9.10
N THR A 97 13.02 3.06 -9.69
CA THR A 97 11.84 3.86 -10.04
C THR A 97 11.08 4.26 -8.79
N GLY A 98 10.80 5.55 -8.62
CA GLY A 98 9.95 6.07 -7.57
C GLY A 98 8.50 5.63 -7.78
N VAL A 99 7.88 5.04 -6.75
CA VAL A 99 6.49 4.59 -6.79
C VAL A 99 5.69 5.32 -5.71
N ALA A 100 4.57 5.91 -6.10
CA ALA A 100 3.58 6.47 -5.17
C ALA A 100 2.18 5.97 -5.54
N ILE A 101 1.41 5.54 -4.54
CA ILE A 101 0.07 5.02 -4.71
C ILE A 101 -0.90 5.84 -3.86
N PHE A 102 -1.95 6.30 -4.49
CA PHE A 102 -3.01 7.07 -3.87
C PHE A 102 -4.34 6.31 -3.91
N GLY A 103 -5.12 6.45 -2.86
CA GLY A 103 -6.48 5.93 -2.82
C GLY A 103 -7.47 6.73 -3.66
N PRO A 104 -8.74 6.27 -3.78
CA PRO A 104 -9.79 7.01 -4.47
C PRO A 104 -10.15 8.35 -3.79
N ASP A 105 -9.81 8.49 -2.51
CA ASP A 105 -9.88 9.71 -1.71
C ASP A 105 -8.69 10.66 -1.95
N GLN A 106 -7.79 10.31 -2.89
CA GLN A 106 -6.57 11.01 -3.25
C GLN A 106 -5.52 11.07 -2.11
N GLN A 107 -5.69 10.29 -1.03
CA GLN A 107 -4.72 10.20 0.05
C GLN A 107 -3.60 9.21 -0.31
N LEU A 108 -2.37 9.54 0.07
CA LEU A 108 -1.21 8.66 -0.11
C LEU A 108 -1.40 7.38 0.70
N THR A 109 -1.38 6.23 0.03
CA THR A 109 -1.51 4.92 0.68
C THR A 109 -0.20 4.16 0.73
N PHE A 110 0.68 4.38 -0.25
CA PHE A 110 2.00 3.76 -0.32
C PHE A 110 2.98 4.66 -1.06
N PHE A 111 4.24 4.60 -0.66
CA PHE A 111 5.39 5.11 -1.41
C PHE A 111 6.61 4.24 -1.13
N ASN A 112 7.52 4.14 -2.09
CA ASN A 112 8.78 3.45 -1.89
C ASN A 112 9.92 4.43 -1.55
N GLU A 113 11.04 3.88 -1.10
CA GLU A 113 12.21 4.68 -0.74
C GLU A 113 12.81 5.45 -1.93
N ALA A 114 12.71 4.91 -3.16
CA ALA A 114 13.14 5.60 -4.37
C ALA A 114 12.34 6.89 -4.59
N TYR A 115 11.02 6.86 -4.41
CA TYR A 115 10.16 8.04 -4.47
C TYR A 115 10.58 9.11 -3.45
N ARG A 116 10.75 8.70 -2.19
CA ARG A 116 11.16 9.61 -1.12
C ARG A 116 12.49 10.29 -1.42
N LYS A 117 13.48 9.52 -1.90
CA LYS A 117 14.81 10.03 -2.26
C LYS A 117 14.78 10.94 -3.48
N LEU A 118 14.06 10.55 -4.53
CA LEU A 118 13.92 11.32 -5.76
C LEU A 118 13.43 12.73 -5.48
N TRP A 119 12.38 12.82 -4.66
CA TRP A 119 11.74 14.08 -4.30
C TRP A 119 12.28 14.69 -3.01
N GLN A 120 13.19 14.00 -2.29
CA GLN A 120 13.79 14.38 -1.00
C GLN A 120 12.70 14.86 -0.01
N LEU A 121 11.60 14.12 0.06
CA LEU A 121 10.50 14.41 0.97
C LEU A 121 10.78 13.80 2.34
N ASP A 122 10.26 14.47 3.36
CA ASP A 122 10.36 14.01 4.74
C ASP A 122 9.47 12.76 4.96
N ALA A 123 10.04 11.72 5.60
CA ALA A 123 9.34 10.46 5.81
C ALA A 123 8.18 10.60 6.80
N ASP A 124 8.35 11.42 7.84
CA ASP A 124 7.32 11.61 8.87
C ASP A 124 6.14 12.40 8.29
N TRP A 125 6.43 13.37 7.41
CA TRP A 125 5.38 14.07 6.68
C TRP A 125 4.63 13.14 5.71
N LEU A 126 5.31 12.30 4.95
CA LEU A 126 4.67 11.30 4.07
C LEU A 126 3.83 10.29 4.86
N ALA A 127 4.26 9.92 6.08
CA ALA A 127 3.51 9.03 6.98
C ALA A 127 2.16 9.63 7.44
N THR A 128 1.99 10.96 7.36
CA THR A 128 0.68 11.60 7.59
C THR A 128 -0.32 11.36 6.47
N LYS A 129 0.09 10.67 5.38
CA LYS A 129 -0.72 10.37 4.21
C LYS A 129 -1.28 11.62 3.53
N PRO A 130 -0.43 12.58 3.14
CA PRO A 130 -0.89 13.80 2.48
C PRO A 130 -1.65 13.49 1.19
N ALA A 131 -2.54 14.40 0.79
CA ALA A 131 -3.24 14.27 -0.48
C ALA A 131 -2.28 14.50 -1.66
N ASP A 132 -2.57 13.87 -2.81
CA ASP A 132 -1.80 14.03 -4.05
C ASP A 132 -1.60 15.51 -4.42
N GLY A 133 -2.68 16.28 -4.35
CA GLY A 133 -2.61 17.73 -4.58
C GLY A 133 -1.71 18.49 -3.60
N GLU A 134 -1.60 18.07 -2.34
CA GLU A 134 -0.72 18.66 -1.35
C GLU A 134 0.75 18.32 -1.62
N ILE A 135 1.01 17.09 -2.08
CA ILE A 135 2.35 16.68 -2.49
C ILE A 135 2.82 17.52 -3.69
N ILE A 136 1.97 17.69 -4.70
CA ILE A 136 2.28 18.54 -5.87
C ILE A 136 2.57 19.98 -5.43
N ASP A 137 1.78 20.55 -4.53
CA ASP A 137 2.04 21.91 -3.99
C ASP A 137 3.37 21.96 -3.24
N ARG A 138 3.68 20.95 -2.43
CA ARG A 138 4.94 20.86 -1.70
C ARG A 138 6.14 20.75 -2.63
N LEU A 139 6.04 19.95 -3.70
CA LEU A 139 7.10 19.84 -4.71
C LEU A 139 7.33 21.18 -5.43
N ARG A 140 6.27 21.95 -5.68
CA ARG A 140 6.38 23.30 -6.22
C ARG A 140 7.12 24.26 -5.30
N GLU A 141 6.76 24.26 -4.02
CA GLU A 141 7.43 25.10 -2.99
C GLU A 141 8.93 24.78 -2.93
N LEU A 142 9.30 23.52 -3.12
CA LEU A 142 10.68 23.05 -3.14
C LEU A 142 11.37 23.25 -4.50
N SER A 143 10.72 23.86 -5.49
CA SER A 143 11.22 24.04 -6.86
C SER A 143 11.61 22.71 -7.54
N ARG A 144 10.83 21.65 -7.29
CA ARG A 144 11.05 20.28 -7.81
C ARG A 144 10.01 19.87 -8.84
N LEU A 145 9.37 20.83 -9.46
CA LEU A 145 8.46 20.61 -10.59
C LEU A 145 9.02 21.29 -11.85
N PRO A 146 8.58 20.86 -13.04
CA PRO A 146 8.92 21.56 -14.27
C PRO A 146 8.35 22.98 -14.28
N GLU A 147 8.99 23.86 -15.04
CA GLU A 147 8.42 25.18 -15.33
C GLU A 147 7.18 25.02 -16.21
N VAL A 148 6.06 25.55 -15.74
CA VAL A 148 4.79 25.51 -16.45
C VAL A 148 4.17 26.91 -16.48
N VAL A 149 3.60 27.28 -17.64
CA VAL A 149 2.99 28.60 -17.85
C VAL A 149 1.80 28.83 -16.92
N ASN A 150 0.98 27.81 -16.73
CA ASN A 150 -0.18 27.86 -15.83
C ASN A 150 -0.19 26.64 -14.90
N TYR A 151 0.28 26.83 -13.69
CA TYR A 151 0.36 25.78 -12.67
C TYR A 151 -1.01 25.17 -12.32
N ARG A 152 -2.04 26.00 -12.24
CA ARG A 152 -3.39 25.54 -11.86
C ARG A 152 -3.94 24.56 -12.90
N ASP A 153 -3.82 24.89 -14.18
CA ASP A 153 -4.29 24.05 -15.27
C ASP A 153 -3.47 22.77 -15.38
N TRP A 154 -2.16 22.88 -15.21
CA TRP A 154 -1.25 21.74 -15.19
C TRP A 154 -1.57 20.77 -14.03
N LYS A 155 -1.73 21.28 -12.81
CA LYS A 155 -2.13 20.48 -11.64
C LYS A 155 -3.50 19.82 -11.87
N THR A 156 -4.46 20.55 -12.42
CA THR A 156 -5.78 20.02 -12.74
C THR A 156 -5.70 18.87 -13.75
N LYS A 157 -4.85 18.99 -14.78
CA LYS A 157 -4.62 17.94 -15.77
C LYS A 157 -4.04 16.66 -15.12
N ILE A 158 -3.06 16.77 -14.23
CA ILE A 158 -2.50 15.62 -13.51
C ILE A 158 -3.57 14.94 -12.68
N LEU A 159 -4.31 15.70 -11.87
CA LEU A 159 -5.36 15.16 -11.01
C LEU A 159 -6.62 14.68 -11.76
N ALA A 160 -6.74 14.97 -13.06
CA ALA A 160 -7.86 14.51 -13.86
C ALA A 160 -7.91 12.98 -14.00
N GLY A 161 -6.78 12.29 -13.86
CA GLY A 161 -6.69 10.83 -13.90
C GLY A 161 -7.66 10.11 -12.94
N TYR A 162 -7.95 10.70 -11.78
CA TYR A 162 -8.94 10.16 -10.83
C TYR A 162 -10.37 10.10 -11.40
N LYS A 163 -10.69 10.98 -12.34
CA LYS A 163 -12.05 11.10 -12.90
C LYS A 163 -12.18 10.45 -14.28
N THR A 164 -11.14 10.56 -15.08
CA THR A 164 -11.19 10.15 -16.49
C THR A 164 -10.73 8.72 -16.72
N GLY A 165 -9.96 8.16 -15.76
CA GLY A 165 -9.32 6.86 -15.93
C GLY A 165 -8.23 6.85 -17.01
N THR A 166 -7.86 8.01 -17.52
CA THR A 166 -6.87 8.12 -18.59
C THR A 166 -5.48 8.00 -18.00
N GLU A 167 -4.64 7.17 -18.60
CA GLU A 167 -3.22 7.12 -18.30
C GLU A 167 -2.59 8.46 -18.64
N TYR A 168 -1.68 8.92 -17.78
CA TYR A 168 -0.89 10.11 -17.99
C TYR A 168 0.57 9.68 -18.13
N GLU A 169 1.22 10.16 -19.17
CA GLU A 169 2.65 9.97 -19.41
C GLU A 169 3.24 11.31 -19.85
N ASP A 170 4.35 11.72 -19.23
CA ASP A 170 5.02 12.98 -19.54
C ASP A 170 6.49 12.94 -19.10
N TRP A 171 7.27 13.87 -19.65
CA TRP A 171 8.67 14.08 -19.32
C TRP A 171 8.84 15.42 -18.60
N TRP A 172 9.15 15.34 -17.32
CA TRP A 172 9.34 16.53 -16.49
C TRP A 172 10.79 16.96 -16.49
N HIS A 173 11.08 18.07 -17.17
CA HIS A 173 12.39 18.71 -17.14
C HIS A 173 12.44 19.65 -15.95
N LEU A 174 13.21 19.29 -14.93
CA LEU A 174 13.29 20.02 -13.67
C LEU A 174 14.32 21.15 -13.76
N LEU A 175 14.15 22.17 -12.91
CA LEU A 175 15.07 23.33 -12.82
C LEU A 175 16.49 22.93 -12.40
N ASP A 176 16.67 21.82 -11.71
CA ASP A 176 17.97 21.27 -11.29
C ASP A 176 18.67 20.46 -12.39
N GLY A 177 18.09 20.41 -13.58
CA GLY A 177 18.65 19.72 -14.77
C GLY A 177 18.28 18.25 -14.86
N ARG A 178 17.51 17.69 -13.90
CA ARG A 178 17.01 16.33 -14.00
C ARG A 178 15.86 16.22 -15.00
N THR A 179 15.77 15.08 -15.64
CA THR A 179 14.63 14.70 -16.51
C THR A 179 13.96 13.48 -15.91
N ILE A 180 12.73 13.65 -15.47
CA ILE A 180 11.93 12.59 -14.84
C ILE A 180 10.85 12.14 -15.81
N HIS A 181 10.84 10.84 -16.11
CA HIS A 181 9.73 10.21 -16.83
C HIS A 181 8.62 9.89 -15.81
N VAL A 182 7.45 10.41 -16.04
CA VAL A 182 6.31 10.26 -15.13
C VAL A 182 5.20 9.52 -15.85
N VAL A 183 4.77 8.42 -15.26
CA VAL A 183 3.63 7.64 -15.74
C VAL A 183 2.61 7.52 -14.61
N SER A 184 1.34 7.75 -14.88
CA SER A 184 0.29 7.42 -13.94
C SER A 184 -0.80 6.57 -14.58
N ALA A 185 -1.30 5.61 -13.81
CA ALA A 185 -2.37 4.71 -14.22
C ALA A 185 -3.44 4.63 -13.14
N GLN A 186 -4.71 4.60 -13.57
CA GLN A 186 -5.83 4.42 -12.64
C GLN A 186 -5.90 2.98 -12.17
N ARG A 187 -6.16 2.81 -10.90
CA ARG A 187 -6.38 1.52 -10.24
C ARG A 187 -7.86 1.10 -10.34
N PRO A 188 -8.15 -0.20 -10.19
CA PRO A 188 -9.54 -0.71 -10.17
C PRO A 188 -10.41 -0.11 -9.07
N ASP A 189 -9.79 0.35 -7.95
CA ASP A 189 -10.47 0.98 -6.82
C ASP A 189 -10.73 2.48 -7.04
N GLY A 190 -10.33 3.04 -8.18
CA GLY A 190 -10.46 4.47 -8.51
C GLY A 190 -9.31 5.35 -8.04
N GLY A 191 -8.32 4.78 -7.35
CA GLY A 191 -7.08 5.47 -7.00
C GLY A 191 -6.11 5.60 -8.17
N LEU A 192 -4.95 6.24 -7.96
CA LEU A 192 -3.88 6.37 -8.95
C LEU A 192 -2.58 5.74 -8.45
N THR A 193 -1.82 5.16 -9.37
CA THR A 193 -0.43 4.77 -9.16
C THR A 193 0.45 5.63 -10.06
N TYR A 194 1.45 6.27 -9.47
CA TYR A 194 2.48 7.01 -10.18
C TYR A 194 3.80 6.26 -10.16
N LEU A 195 4.48 6.28 -11.30
CA LEU A 195 5.84 5.82 -11.49
C LEU A 195 6.69 7.01 -11.92
N TYR A 196 7.85 7.19 -11.26
CA TYR A 196 8.80 8.25 -11.52
C TYR A 196 10.17 7.64 -11.80
N ASP A 197 10.64 7.77 -13.02
CA ASP A 197 11.95 7.26 -13.43
C ASP A 197 12.91 8.42 -13.73
N ASP A 198 14.04 8.45 -13.04
CA ASP A 198 15.09 9.43 -13.33
C ASP A 198 15.86 9.00 -14.60
N ALA A 199 15.51 9.64 -15.70
CA ALA A 199 16.08 9.36 -17.00
C ALA A 199 17.22 10.32 -17.38
N THR A 200 17.73 11.12 -16.45
CA THR A 200 18.73 12.16 -16.69
C THR A 200 19.98 11.64 -17.40
N GLU A 201 20.55 10.56 -16.89
CA GLU A 201 21.77 9.97 -17.51
C GLU A 201 21.49 9.42 -18.90
N ARG A 202 20.33 8.78 -19.12
CA ARG A 202 19.93 8.25 -20.43
C ARG A 202 19.81 9.37 -21.46
N PHE A 203 19.14 10.45 -21.11
CA PHE A 203 19.01 11.63 -21.99
C PHE A 203 20.35 12.31 -22.26
N ALA A 204 21.20 12.44 -21.24
CA ALA A 204 22.53 13.02 -21.41
C ALA A 204 23.41 12.18 -22.33
N LEU A 205 23.33 10.85 -22.23
CA LEU A 205 24.07 9.94 -23.08
C LEU A 205 23.57 10.00 -24.55
N GLU A 206 22.26 10.00 -24.76
CA GLU A 206 21.63 10.10 -26.06
C GLU A 206 21.97 11.43 -26.77
N SER A 207 21.91 12.54 -26.04
CA SER A 207 22.30 13.86 -26.54
C SER A 207 23.78 13.90 -26.97
N ARG A 208 24.69 13.32 -26.17
CA ARG A 208 26.10 13.23 -26.51
C ARG A 208 26.33 12.38 -27.75
N TYR A 209 25.62 11.27 -27.86
CA TYR A 209 25.72 10.38 -29.01
C TYR A 209 25.25 11.08 -30.30
N ASN A 210 24.10 11.76 -30.25
CA ASN A 210 23.59 12.52 -31.41
C ASN A 210 24.52 13.66 -31.81
N ALA A 211 25.03 14.44 -30.84
CA ALA A 211 26.00 15.48 -31.11
C ALA A 211 27.30 14.96 -31.78
N MET A 212 27.74 13.76 -31.37
CA MET A 212 28.91 13.12 -31.97
C MET A 212 28.64 12.67 -33.42
N ILE A 213 27.44 12.13 -33.70
CA ILE A 213 27.04 11.77 -35.08
C ILE A 213 26.99 13.01 -35.98
N ASP A 214 26.39 14.10 -35.50
CA ASP A 214 26.26 15.32 -36.27
C ASP A 214 27.64 15.94 -36.58
N ALA A 215 28.53 15.98 -35.59
CA ALA A 215 29.92 16.43 -35.80
C ALA A 215 30.68 15.55 -36.80
N GLN A 216 30.48 14.22 -36.78
CA GLN A 216 31.09 13.32 -37.78
C GLN A 216 30.52 13.56 -39.18
N ARG A 217 29.21 13.79 -39.33
CA ARG A 217 28.59 14.11 -40.62
C ARG A 217 29.13 15.41 -41.17
N GLU A 218 29.21 16.46 -40.38
CA GLU A 218 29.72 17.77 -40.77
C GLU A 218 31.20 17.67 -41.23
N THR A 219 32.00 16.87 -40.52
CA THR A 219 33.39 16.61 -40.88
C THR A 219 33.51 15.87 -42.23
N LEU A 220 32.67 14.86 -42.47
CA LEU A 220 32.65 14.11 -43.74
C LEU A 220 32.14 14.96 -44.91
N ASP A 221 31.18 15.81 -44.71
CA ASP A 221 30.65 16.70 -45.73
C ASP A 221 31.67 17.78 -46.11
N SER A 222 32.37 18.36 -45.13
CA SER A 222 33.50 19.30 -45.38
C SER A 222 34.64 18.65 -46.12
N LEU A 223 34.96 17.37 -45.89
CA LEU A 223 35.98 16.63 -46.63
C LEU A 223 35.57 16.37 -48.08
N LYS A 224 34.28 16.12 -48.36
CA LYS A 224 33.77 15.96 -49.72
C LYS A 224 33.84 17.25 -50.55
N GLU A 225 33.54 18.40 -49.92
CA GLU A 225 33.62 19.70 -50.58
C GLU A 225 35.05 20.16 -50.82
N GLY A 226 36.01 19.73 -49.98
CA GLY A 226 37.43 20.07 -50.14
C GLY A 226 38.20 19.23 -51.17
N VAL A 227 37.59 18.17 -51.75
CA VAL A 227 38.23 17.25 -52.74
C VAL A 227 37.64 17.45 -54.12
N ALA A 228 36.74 18.36 -54.36
CA ALA A 228 36.19 18.75 -55.67
C ALA A 228 36.92 19.97 -56.19
#